data_0134033438e73852f76bc0275b03b2cc
#
_entry.id   0134033438e73852f76bc0275b03b2cc
#
_cell.length_a   1.000
_cell.length_b   1.000
_cell.length_c   1.000
_cell.angle_alpha   90.00
_cell.angle_beta   90.00
_cell.angle_gamma   90.00
#
_symmetry.space_group_name_H-M   'P 1'
#
loop_
_entity.id
_entity.type
_entity.pdbx_description
1 polymer ?
#
loop_
_entity_poly.entity_id
_entity_poly.type
_entity_poly.pdbx_seq_one_letter_code
_entity_poly.pdbx_strand_id
1 'polypeptide(L)'
;MTKRVFNMGGGAHSDAAYTAFENAAYGSCVANATSLAVSAGGGMSVRIAAGDGIISTPSSGKRIQSDAIETVTISAANATYPRIDSVVVYIDSAIQPTTAVIDNVNGILKFAAVAGTPAASPTAPTESMIQAAIGAGNRYMVLADVKVPNGATSMNTATFTDRRKVATMIDSSDLAKKAVKAENIDFTTMPGNKYSMDEQDTGQKWIDGRPIYRKVVRGTVNMTGGYNTSKLPHGIQGLTNKWELIRYYGNMQLSGVLSNNPIKQALPYIEGTHQSGITSIDSTDIAISGSYAWGSSEVSIVLEYVK
;
A
#
# COMPACT_ATOMS: atom_id res chain seq x y z
N MET A 1 18.10 25.50 27.29
CA MET A 1 17.24 24.88 26.29
C MET A 1 17.99 24.90 24.97
N THR A 2 18.34 23.73 24.44
CA THR A 2 19.15 23.64 23.22
C THR A 2 18.29 23.07 22.09
N LYS A 3 18.08 23.84 21.04
CA LYS A 3 17.45 23.42 19.78
C LYS A 3 18.55 23.33 18.73
N ARG A 4 18.58 22.23 17.98
CA ARG A 4 19.66 21.98 17.03
C ARG A 4 19.13 21.74 15.64
N VAL A 5 19.79 22.34 14.66
CA VAL A 5 19.66 22.03 13.24
C VAL A 5 20.98 21.43 12.80
N PHE A 6 20.97 20.14 12.53
CA PHE A 6 22.18 19.45 12.09
C PHE A 6 22.39 19.66 10.60
N ASN A 7 23.53 20.24 10.28
CA ASN A 7 24.06 20.29 8.94
C ASN A 7 25.22 19.31 8.90
N MET A 8 25.12 18.22 8.14
CA MET A 8 26.18 17.22 8.03
C MET A 8 27.29 17.71 7.09
N GLY A 9 27.63 18.99 7.15
CA GLY A 9 28.71 19.61 6.41
C GLY A 9 29.99 19.72 7.25
N GLY A 10 31.05 19.19 6.74
CA GLY A 10 32.39 19.25 7.40
C GLY A 10 33.34 18.15 6.93
N GLY A 11 32.90 17.25 6.08
CA GLY A 11 33.74 16.26 5.44
C GLY A 11 33.76 16.40 3.91
N ALA A 12 34.49 15.57 3.22
CA ALA A 12 34.61 15.56 1.76
C ALA A 12 33.31 15.25 0.99
N HIS A 13 32.16 15.13 1.69
CA HIS A 13 30.85 14.89 1.08
C HIS A 13 30.01 16.15 1.18
N SER A 14 29.45 16.61 0.05
CA SER A 14 28.57 17.77 0.06
C SER A 14 27.29 17.46 0.87
N ASP A 15 26.82 18.42 1.67
CA ASP A 15 25.53 18.38 2.36
C ASP A 15 24.39 17.92 1.46
N ALA A 16 24.44 18.28 0.18
CA ALA A 16 23.43 17.95 -0.80
C ALA A 16 23.32 16.44 -1.04
N ALA A 17 24.43 15.68 -1.06
CA ALA A 17 24.40 14.25 -1.27
C ALA A 17 23.81 13.48 -0.06
N TYR A 18 24.19 13.88 1.14
CA TYR A 18 23.67 13.28 2.38
C TYR A 18 22.18 13.60 2.58
N THR A 19 21.81 14.85 2.39
CA THR A 19 20.42 15.27 2.55
C THR A 19 19.51 14.74 1.45
N ALA A 20 20.02 14.50 0.24
CA ALA A 20 19.27 13.83 -0.82
C ALA A 20 18.95 12.38 -0.47
N PHE A 21 19.91 11.65 0.10
CA PHE A 21 19.68 10.27 0.53
C PHE A 21 18.67 10.19 1.68
N GLU A 22 18.82 11.00 2.73
CA GLU A 22 17.85 11.05 3.84
C GLU A 22 16.46 11.48 3.38
N ASN A 23 16.40 12.41 2.44
CA ASN A 23 15.16 12.88 1.84
C ASN A 23 14.45 11.79 1.06
N ALA A 24 15.20 11.04 0.25
CA ALA A 24 14.65 9.91 -0.54
C ALA A 24 14.20 8.75 0.36
N ALA A 25 14.92 8.51 1.48
CA ALA A 25 14.64 7.39 2.36
C ALA A 25 13.46 7.67 3.32
N TYR A 26 13.37 8.88 3.88
CA TYR A 26 12.49 9.14 5.03
C TYR A 26 11.44 10.24 4.79
N GLY A 27 11.71 11.23 3.96
CA GLY A 27 10.90 12.44 3.86
C GLY A 27 10.86 13.21 5.19
N SER A 28 9.87 14.07 5.40
CA SER A 28 9.65 14.70 6.71
C SER A 28 9.11 13.66 7.70
N CYS A 29 9.84 13.46 8.81
CA CYS A 29 9.48 12.47 9.82
C CYS A 29 10.06 12.83 11.20
N VAL A 30 9.58 12.14 12.24
CA VAL A 30 10.13 12.18 13.60
C VAL A 30 10.82 10.85 13.92
N ALA A 31 11.80 10.87 14.81
CA ALA A 31 12.63 9.70 15.11
C ALA A 31 11.85 8.54 15.75
N ASN A 32 10.86 8.85 16.59
CA ASN A 32 10.01 7.86 17.25
C ASN A 32 8.63 8.45 17.62
N ALA A 33 7.72 7.64 18.13
CA ALA A 33 6.35 8.04 18.43
C ALA A 33 6.23 9.15 19.51
N THR A 34 7.20 9.31 20.37
CA THR A 34 7.20 10.36 21.41
C THR A 34 7.86 11.65 20.96
N SER A 35 8.73 11.61 19.94
CA SER A 35 9.46 12.78 19.42
C SER A 35 8.51 13.83 18.88
N LEU A 36 8.60 15.05 19.38
CA LEU A 36 7.80 16.22 18.99
C LEU A 36 6.27 15.99 19.09
N ALA A 37 5.82 15.12 20.02
CA ALA A 37 4.41 14.84 20.24
C ALA A 37 3.69 16.07 20.78
N VAL A 38 2.51 16.37 20.23
CA VAL A 38 1.69 17.52 20.61
C VAL A 38 0.62 17.08 21.60
N SER A 39 0.45 17.84 22.67
CA SER A 39 -0.56 17.61 23.70
C SER A 39 -1.11 18.95 24.24
N ALA A 40 -2.20 18.89 25.02
CA ALA A 40 -2.74 20.07 25.68
C ALA A 40 -1.71 20.68 26.62
N GLY A 41 -1.59 22.02 26.58
CA GLY A 41 -0.87 22.82 27.56
C GLY A 41 -1.79 23.43 28.62
N GLY A 42 -1.28 24.37 29.40
CA GLY A 42 -2.11 25.15 30.31
C GLY A 42 -2.86 26.25 29.56
N GLY A 43 -4.18 26.41 29.79
CA GLY A 43 -4.99 27.42 29.11
C GLY A 43 -5.02 27.22 27.58
N MET A 44 -4.98 28.31 26.85
CA MET A 44 -4.96 28.30 25.37
C MET A 44 -3.53 28.08 24.85
N SER A 45 -2.95 26.93 25.13
CA SER A 45 -1.64 26.54 24.64
C SER A 45 -1.53 25.04 24.41
N VAL A 46 -0.57 24.66 23.60
CA VAL A 46 -0.17 23.25 23.39
C VAL A 46 1.28 23.06 23.80
N ARG A 47 1.60 21.85 24.23
CA ARG A 47 2.97 21.41 24.55
C ARG A 47 3.45 20.49 23.45
N ILE A 48 4.68 20.68 23.06
CA ILE A 48 5.37 19.82 22.09
C ILE A 48 6.49 19.13 22.86
N ALA A 49 6.51 17.83 22.86
CA ALA A 49 7.54 17.04 23.55
C ALA A 49 8.92 17.29 22.95
N ALA A 50 9.96 17.08 23.74
CA ALA A 50 11.32 16.98 23.22
C ALA A 50 11.42 15.86 22.18
N GLY A 51 12.37 15.96 21.27
CA GLY A 51 12.60 14.92 20.28
C GLY A 51 13.32 15.38 19.03
N ASP A 52 13.52 14.41 18.14
CA ASP A 52 14.30 14.53 16.92
C ASP A 52 13.42 14.31 15.71
N GLY A 53 13.79 14.94 14.60
CA GLY A 53 13.10 14.77 13.33
C GLY A 53 13.90 15.23 12.13
N ILE A 54 13.30 15.05 10.96
CA ILE A 54 13.82 15.57 9.68
C ILE A 54 12.73 16.43 9.07
N ILE A 55 13.06 17.65 8.69
CA ILE A 55 12.25 18.49 7.81
C ILE A 55 12.84 18.40 6.42
N SER A 56 12.07 17.89 5.46
CA SER A 56 12.57 17.68 4.10
C SER A 56 11.74 18.41 3.05
N THR A 57 12.38 18.65 1.91
CA THR A 57 11.76 19.08 0.67
C THR A 57 12.20 18.12 -0.44
N PRO A 58 11.60 18.16 -1.63
CA PRO A 58 12.01 17.27 -2.72
C PRO A 58 13.51 17.25 -3.05
N SER A 59 14.23 18.29 -2.70
CA SER A 59 15.66 18.46 -3.03
C SER A 59 16.60 18.39 -1.84
N SER A 60 16.13 18.49 -0.59
CA SER A 60 17.02 18.44 0.59
C SER A 60 16.25 18.21 1.89
N GLY A 61 16.95 17.72 2.92
CA GLY A 61 16.44 17.54 4.28
C GLY A 61 17.32 18.26 5.30
N LYS A 62 16.77 18.53 6.47
CA LYS A 62 17.50 19.04 7.63
C LYS A 62 17.06 18.27 8.86
N ARG A 63 18.03 17.72 9.59
CA ARG A 63 17.76 17.15 10.91
C ARG A 63 17.47 18.27 11.89
N ILE A 64 16.49 18.07 12.73
CA ILE A 64 16.10 18.98 13.80
C ILE A 64 16.05 18.23 15.13
N GLN A 65 16.34 18.97 16.21
CA GLN A 65 16.23 18.45 17.57
C GLN A 65 15.70 19.54 18.49
N SER A 66 14.79 19.18 19.37
CA SER A 66 14.44 19.95 20.56
C SER A 66 14.69 19.08 21.78
N ASP A 67 15.56 19.51 22.68
CA ASP A 67 15.96 18.81 23.92
C ASP A 67 15.00 19.07 25.09
N ALA A 68 14.05 19.98 24.91
CA ALA A 68 13.08 20.33 25.92
C ALA A 68 11.66 20.44 25.35
N ILE A 69 10.69 20.47 26.28
CA ILE A 69 9.31 20.74 25.94
C ILE A 69 9.16 22.17 25.47
N GLU A 70 8.54 22.35 24.33
CA GLU A 70 8.13 23.64 23.81
C GLU A 70 6.67 23.92 24.11
N THR A 71 6.33 25.18 24.33
CA THR A 71 4.94 25.62 24.51
C THR A 71 4.60 26.65 23.43
N VAL A 72 3.49 26.35 22.73
CA VAL A 72 2.98 27.23 21.67
C VAL A 72 1.59 27.72 22.04
N THR A 73 1.37 29.03 21.98
CA THR A 73 0.07 29.63 22.24
C THR A 73 -0.88 29.41 21.07
N ILE A 74 -2.10 29.00 21.38
CA ILE A 74 -3.22 28.94 20.46
C ILE A 74 -4.00 30.25 20.58
N SER A 75 -4.34 30.87 19.46
CA SER A 75 -5.15 32.09 19.45
C SER A 75 -6.51 31.85 20.14
N ALA A 76 -7.11 32.92 20.69
CA ALA A 76 -8.43 32.81 21.33
C ALA A 76 -9.46 32.11 20.44
N ALA A 77 -10.29 31.25 21.05
CA ALA A 77 -11.32 30.54 20.33
C ALA A 77 -12.37 31.53 19.77
N ASN A 78 -12.91 31.19 18.60
CA ASN A 78 -14.09 31.90 18.08
C ASN A 78 -15.31 31.56 18.93
N ALA A 79 -16.16 32.54 19.23
CA ALA A 79 -17.31 32.34 20.11
C ALA A 79 -18.41 31.46 19.45
N THR A 80 -18.50 31.46 18.12
CA THR A 80 -19.62 30.86 17.37
C THR A 80 -19.24 29.52 16.74
N TYR A 81 -18.09 29.45 16.13
CA TYR A 81 -17.67 28.30 15.32
C TYR A 81 -16.37 27.68 15.79
N PRO A 82 -16.22 26.35 15.77
CA PRO A 82 -14.94 25.71 15.96
C PRO A 82 -14.00 25.99 14.79
N ARG A 83 -12.71 25.79 14.98
CA ARG A 83 -11.71 25.81 13.92
C ARG A 83 -10.70 24.70 14.10
N ILE A 84 -9.88 24.45 13.10
CA ILE A 84 -8.74 23.53 13.19
C ILE A 84 -7.47 24.37 13.00
N ASP A 85 -6.59 24.33 13.97
CA ASP A 85 -5.26 24.97 13.92
C ASP A 85 -4.19 23.92 13.65
N SER A 86 -3.20 24.21 12.81
CA SER A 86 -2.05 23.32 12.58
C SER A 86 -0.85 23.77 13.41
N VAL A 87 -0.34 22.83 14.23
CA VAL A 87 0.91 23.02 14.98
C VAL A 87 2.06 22.56 14.10
N VAL A 88 3.00 23.47 13.86
CA VAL A 88 4.11 23.23 12.94
C VAL A 88 5.46 23.46 13.62
N VAL A 89 6.47 22.73 13.18
CA VAL A 89 7.89 23.03 13.40
C VAL A 89 8.48 23.48 12.08
N TYR A 90 9.28 24.54 12.10
CA TYR A 90 9.87 25.09 10.87
C TYR A 90 11.26 25.67 11.08
N ILE A 91 11.98 25.80 9.98
CA ILE A 91 13.30 26.42 9.90
C ILE A 91 13.13 27.80 9.29
N ASP A 92 13.46 28.83 10.05
CA ASP A 92 13.40 30.21 9.58
C ASP A 92 14.61 30.52 8.68
N SER A 93 14.39 30.60 7.40
CA SER A 93 15.44 30.83 6.39
C SER A 93 15.95 32.25 6.36
N ALA A 94 15.27 33.21 7.00
CA ALA A 94 15.75 34.58 7.17
C ALA A 94 16.91 34.68 8.18
N ILE A 95 17.04 33.67 9.05
CA ILE A 95 18.08 33.57 10.03
C ILE A 95 19.24 32.75 9.46
N GLN A 96 20.41 33.38 9.32
CA GLN A 96 21.61 32.68 8.85
C GLN A 96 22.19 31.80 9.96
N PRO A 97 22.47 30.51 9.70
CA PRO A 97 23.17 29.68 10.66
C PRO A 97 24.59 30.22 10.86
N THR A 98 24.99 30.36 12.10
CA THR A 98 26.39 30.72 12.42
C THR A 98 27.26 29.46 12.26
N THR A 99 28.47 29.63 11.71
CA THR A 99 29.36 28.51 11.36
C THR A 99 29.88 27.72 12.56
N ALA A 100 29.68 28.18 13.78
CA ALA A 100 30.20 27.57 15.00
C ALA A 100 29.12 26.90 15.86
N VAL A 101 27.82 26.99 15.52
CA VAL A 101 26.76 26.68 16.48
C VAL A 101 25.79 25.69 15.89
N ILE A 102 25.86 24.48 16.39
CA ILE A 102 24.88 23.45 16.19
C ILE A 102 23.60 23.75 16.99
N ASP A 103 23.74 24.54 18.06
CA ASP A 103 22.66 24.93 18.96
C ASP A 103 21.82 26.07 18.39
N ASN A 104 20.52 26.07 18.68
CA ASN A 104 19.58 27.09 18.18
C ASN A 104 19.71 28.44 18.93
N VAL A 105 20.95 28.92 19.09
CA VAL A 105 21.22 30.19 19.81
C VAL A 105 20.59 31.39 19.11
N ASN A 106 20.51 31.36 17.79
CA ASN A 106 19.89 32.40 16.97
C ASN A 106 18.40 32.17 16.68
N GLY A 107 17.79 31.10 17.23
CA GLY A 107 16.35 30.83 17.09
C GLY A 107 15.89 30.39 15.69
N ILE A 108 16.78 29.77 14.92
CA ILE A 108 16.46 29.29 13.55
C ILE A 108 15.39 28.20 13.51
N LEU A 109 15.34 27.32 14.53
CA LEU A 109 14.30 26.33 14.69
C LEU A 109 13.15 26.89 15.50
N LYS A 110 11.99 26.97 14.93
CA LYS A 110 10.80 27.58 15.52
C LYS A 110 9.60 26.64 15.50
N PHE A 111 8.68 26.92 16.43
CA PHE A 111 7.38 26.26 16.51
C PHE A 111 6.26 27.30 16.44
N ALA A 112 5.18 27.00 15.75
CA ALA A 112 4.05 27.89 15.63
C ALA A 112 2.72 27.11 15.60
N ALA A 113 1.65 27.77 15.98
CA ALA A 113 0.29 27.34 15.72
C ALA A 113 -0.32 28.26 14.67
N VAL A 114 -0.70 27.69 13.55
CA VAL A 114 -1.34 28.42 12.45
C VAL A 114 -2.83 28.23 12.57
N ALA A 115 -3.54 29.33 12.80
CA ALA A 115 -4.97 29.30 13.00
C ALA A 115 -5.72 29.01 11.68
N GLY A 116 -6.66 28.08 11.73
CA GLY A 116 -7.58 27.84 10.63
C GLY A 116 -8.75 28.80 10.63
N THR A 117 -9.59 28.69 9.61
CA THR A 117 -10.81 29.52 9.49
C THR A 117 -11.93 28.91 10.32
N PRO A 118 -12.55 29.68 11.26
CA PRO A 118 -13.74 29.20 12.00
C PRO A 118 -14.91 28.92 11.06
N ALA A 119 -15.51 27.72 11.18
CA ALA A 119 -16.64 27.29 10.38
C ALA A 119 -17.46 26.19 11.09
N ALA A 120 -18.71 25.96 10.67
CA ALA A 120 -19.50 24.85 11.18
C ALA A 120 -18.84 23.49 10.91
N SER A 121 -18.16 23.37 9.77
CA SER A 121 -17.33 22.22 9.40
C SER A 121 -15.92 22.74 9.05
N PRO A 122 -15.04 22.94 10.06
CA PRO A 122 -13.75 23.53 9.83
C PRO A 122 -12.80 22.56 9.13
N THR A 123 -11.91 23.10 8.32
CA THR A 123 -10.78 22.38 7.70
C THR A 123 -9.45 22.89 8.27
N ALA A 124 -8.43 22.05 8.20
CA ALA A 124 -7.07 22.44 8.56
C ALA A 124 -6.56 23.56 7.64
N PRO A 125 -5.63 24.40 8.11
CA PRO A 125 -4.97 25.40 7.30
C PRO A 125 -4.34 24.80 6.03
N THR A 126 -4.52 25.53 4.92
CA THR A 126 -3.85 25.17 3.67
C THR A 126 -2.35 25.47 3.72
N GLU A 127 -1.58 24.88 2.79
CA GLU A 127 -0.15 25.19 2.66
C GLU A 127 0.11 26.69 2.54
N SER A 128 -0.70 27.41 1.74
CA SER A 128 -0.55 28.85 1.57
C SER A 128 -0.80 29.62 2.87
N MET A 129 -1.74 29.20 3.71
CA MET A 129 -2.00 29.79 5.03
C MET A 129 -0.82 29.53 5.98
N ILE A 130 -0.28 28.32 5.96
CA ILE A 130 0.90 27.97 6.76
C ILE A 130 2.09 28.84 6.32
N GLN A 131 2.39 28.88 5.02
CA GLN A 131 3.50 29.68 4.49
C GLN A 131 3.35 31.19 4.78
N ALA A 132 2.12 31.70 4.70
CA ALA A 132 1.87 33.09 5.08
C ALA A 132 2.14 33.38 6.56
N ALA A 133 1.86 32.41 7.44
CA ALA A 133 2.03 32.57 8.88
C ALA A 133 3.50 32.40 9.34
N ILE A 134 4.25 31.48 8.72
CA ILE A 134 5.64 31.19 9.14
C ILE A 134 6.70 31.91 8.28
N GLY A 135 6.30 32.56 7.20
CA GLY A 135 7.17 33.15 6.19
C GLY A 135 7.31 32.28 4.93
N ALA A 136 7.10 32.91 3.78
CA ALA A 136 7.11 32.20 2.49
C ALA A 136 8.50 31.57 2.23
N GLY A 137 8.48 30.32 1.79
CA GLY A 137 9.69 29.53 1.49
C GLY A 137 10.35 28.86 2.69
N ASN A 138 9.87 29.08 3.90
CA ASN A 138 10.34 28.36 5.07
C ASN A 138 9.94 26.89 5.00
N ARG A 139 10.88 26.01 5.35
CA ARG A 139 10.63 24.56 5.42
C ARG A 139 9.95 24.22 6.72
N TYR A 140 8.92 23.41 6.67
CA TYR A 140 8.17 23.02 7.86
C TYR A 140 7.70 21.58 7.83
N MET A 141 7.28 21.11 8.99
CA MET A 141 6.54 19.86 9.17
C MET A 141 5.34 20.13 10.07
N VAL A 142 4.16 19.66 9.66
CA VAL A 142 2.97 19.68 10.51
C VAL A 142 3.11 18.56 11.54
N LEU A 143 3.03 18.91 12.83
CA LEU A 143 3.09 17.96 13.94
C LEU A 143 1.71 17.43 14.30
N ALA A 144 0.72 18.32 14.38
CA ALA A 144 -0.65 17.94 14.67
C ALA A 144 -1.65 18.98 14.15
N ASP A 145 -2.84 18.55 13.83
CA ASP A 145 -4.01 19.40 13.68
C ASP A 145 -4.81 19.39 14.99
N VAL A 146 -5.16 20.56 15.48
CA VAL A 146 -5.82 20.75 16.76
C VAL A 146 -7.19 21.37 16.53
N LYS A 147 -8.25 20.62 16.79
CA LYS A 147 -9.62 21.14 16.72
C LYS A 147 -9.90 21.97 17.98
N VAL A 148 -9.96 23.28 17.81
CA VAL A 148 -10.28 24.25 18.85
C VAL A 148 -11.80 24.41 18.90
N PRO A 149 -12.47 23.98 19.99
CA PRO A 149 -13.91 24.18 20.14
C PRO A 149 -14.27 25.68 20.19
N ASN A 150 -15.48 26.03 19.79
CA ASN A 150 -15.97 27.38 19.96
C ASN A 150 -16.06 27.75 21.45
N GLY A 151 -15.70 28.97 21.79
CA GLY A 151 -15.72 29.49 23.16
C GLY A 151 -14.72 28.82 24.11
N ALA A 152 -13.80 27.98 23.62
CA ALA A 152 -12.81 27.32 24.47
C ALA A 152 -11.87 28.32 25.16
N THR A 153 -11.62 28.11 26.44
CA THR A 153 -10.65 28.85 27.27
C THR A 153 -9.42 28.01 27.63
N SER A 154 -9.46 26.74 27.24
CA SER A 154 -8.39 25.76 27.47
C SER A 154 -8.36 24.72 26.37
N MET A 155 -7.19 24.16 26.08
CA MET A 155 -6.97 23.07 25.11
C MET A 155 -7.26 21.69 25.68
N ASN A 156 -7.70 21.55 26.94
CA ASN A 156 -8.01 20.26 27.55
C ASN A 156 -9.19 19.52 26.87
N THR A 157 -10.08 20.25 26.23
CA THR A 157 -11.23 19.71 25.47
C THR A 157 -10.98 19.65 23.97
N ALA A 158 -9.80 20.05 23.51
CA ALA A 158 -9.46 20.01 22.11
C ALA A 158 -9.17 18.58 21.63
N THR A 159 -9.47 18.30 20.39
CA THR A 159 -9.09 17.04 19.74
C THR A 159 -7.80 17.25 18.97
N PHE A 160 -6.83 16.37 19.20
CA PHE A 160 -5.54 16.37 18.53
C PHE A 160 -5.49 15.26 17.50
N THR A 161 -5.21 15.63 16.26
CA THR A 161 -4.96 14.67 15.17
C THR A 161 -3.47 14.70 14.88
N ASP A 162 -2.76 13.61 15.20
CA ASP A 162 -1.34 13.47 14.93
C ASP A 162 -1.08 13.46 13.41
N ARG A 163 -0.17 14.32 12.96
CA ARG A 163 0.23 14.45 11.56
C ARG A 163 1.67 14.02 11.31
N ARG A 164 2.37 13.66 12.37
CA ARG A 164 3.76 13.25 12.28
C ARG A 164 3.87 11.89 11.60
N LYS A 165 4.82 11.76 10.72
CA LYS A 165 5.28 10.47 10.22
C LYS A 165 6.43 9.99 11.09
N VAL A 166 6.32 8.86 11.73
CA VAL A 166 7.42 8.25 12.48
C VAL A 166 8.37 7.57 11.50
N ALA A 167 9.67 7.82 11.65
CA ALA A 167 10.69 7.11 10.90
C ALA A 167 10.66 5.62 11.29
N THR A 168 10.25 4.77 10.39
CA THR A 168 10.36 3.32 10.55
C THR A 168 11.55 2.85 9.75
N MET A 169 12.60 2.42 10.43
CA MET A 169 13.63 1.61 9.79
C MET A 169 13.01 0.24 9.53
N ILE A 170 12.72 -0.02 8.27
CA ILE A 170 12.24 -1.33 7.86
C ILE A 170 13.47 -2.24 7.79
N ASP A 171 13.69 -3.04 8.80
CA ASP A 171 14.67 -4.11 8.71
C ASP A 171 14.12 -5.31 7.92
N SER A 172 14.99 -6.23 7.56
CA SER A 172 14.60 -7.42 6.80
C SER A 172 13.58 -8.29 7.56
N SER A 173 13.55 -8.23 8.89
CA SER A 173 12.57 -8.94 9.72
C SER A 173 11.21 -8.27 9.74
N ASP A 174 11.16 -6.95 9.60
CA ASP A 174 9.93 -6.18 9.46
C ASP A 174 9.33 -6.33 8.05
N LEU A 175 10.17 -6.45 7.02
CA LEU A 175 9.74 -6.84 5.67
C LEU A 175 9.08 -8.23 5.69
N ALA A 176 9.66 -9.19 6.38
CA ALA A 176 9.08 -10.52 6.51
C ALA A 176 7.74 -10.53 7.29
N LYS A 177 7.57 -9.62 8.25
CA LYS A 177 6.39 -9.60 9.14
C LYS A 177 5.30 -8.59 8.72
N LYS A 178 5.64 -7.52 8.04
CA LYS A 178 4.72 -6.40 7.72
C LYS A 178 4.47 -6.20 6.24
N ALA A 179 5.41 -6.58 5.37
CA ALA A 179 5.27 -6.38 3.94
C ALA A 179 4.22 -7.28 3.29
N VAL A 180 3.80 -8.34 3.99
CA VAL A 180 2.86 -9.34 3.45
C VAL A 180 1.75 -9.64 4.47
N LYS A 181 1.12 -8.61 5.02
CA LYS A 181 -0.21 -8.84 5.59
C LYS A 181 -1.16 -9.08 4.42
N ALA A 182 -1.91 -10.19 4.48
CA ALA A 182 -2.91 -10.54 3.47
C ALA A 182 -3.91 -9.41 3.21
N GLU A 183 -4.17 -8.55 4.21
CA GLU A 183 -5.02 -7.36 4.12
C GLU A 183 -4.44 -6.24 3.23
N ASN A 184 -3.10 -6.22 3.02
CA ASN A 184 -2.40 -5.23 2.18
C ASN A 184 -2.09 -5.75 0.78
N ILE A 185 -2.46 -7.00 0.49
CA ILE A 185 -2.30 -7.61 -0.83
C ILE A 185 -3.69 -7.72 -1.43
N ASP A 186 -3.96 -6.89 -2.41
CA ASP A 186 -5.17 -7.07 -3.22
C ASP A 186 -4.98 -8.28 -4.15
N PHE A 187 -5.33 -9.45 -3.62
CA PHE A 187 -5.32 -10.70 -4.39
C PHE A 187 -6.30 -10.66 -5.57
N THR A 188 -7.22 -9.71 -5.60
CA THR A 188 -8.17 -9.57 -6.72
C THR A 188 -7.52 -8.95 -7.95
N THR A 189 -6.46 -8.18 -7.76
CA THR A 189 -5.70 -7.51 -8.82
C THR A 189 -4.42 -8.23 -9.20
N MET A 190 -4.03 -9.28 -8.46
CA MET A 190 -2.84 -10.07 -8.79
C MET A 190 -3.08 -10.91 -10.06
N PRO A 191 -2.37 -10.65 -11.15
CA PRO A 191 -2.42 -11.52 -12.33
C PRO A 191 -2.04 -12.95 -11.94
N GLY A 192 -2.80 -13.93 -12.39
CA GLY A 192 -2.42 -15.34 -12.28
C GLY A 192 -2.97 -16.14 -11.10
N ASN A 193 -3.55 -15.51 -10.07
CA ASN A 193 -4.13 -16.24 -8.92
C ASN A 193 -5.62 -16.56 -9.06
N LYS A 194 -6.25 -16.09 -10.12
CA LYS A 194 -7.69 -16.29 -10.31
C LYS A 194 -7.98 -17.44 -11.26
N TYR A 195 -8.77 -18.40 -10.79
CA TYR A 195 -9.39 -19.43 -11.63
C TYR A 195 -10.79 -18.95 -12.04
N SER A 196 -11.01 -18.74 -13.32
CA SER A 196 -12.27 -18.23 -13.86
C SER A 196 -12.69 -19.00 -15.10
N MET A 197 -13.99 -19.07 -15.36
CA MET A 197 -14.52 -19.54 -16.65
C MET A 197 -14.28 -18.50 -17.75
N ASP A 198 -14.08 -17.24 -17.40
CA ASP A 198 -13.57 -16.22 -18.32
C ASP A 198 -12.06 -16.33 -18.44
N GLU A 199 -11.55 -16.03 -19.64
CA GLU A 199 -10.12 -15.98 -19.92
C GLU A 199 -9.42 -14.94 -19.02
N GLN A 200 -8.31 -15.33 -18.38
CA GLN A 200 -7.52 -14.49 -17.51
C GLN A 200 -6.08 -14.43 -18.01
N ASP A 201 -5.52 -13.24 -18.12
CA ASP A 201 -4.06 -13.05 -18.23
C ASP A 201 -3.42 -13.45 -16.89
N THR A 202 -2.44 -14.34 -16.93
CA THR A 202 -1.74 -14.78 -15.71
C THR A 202 -0.69 -13.79 -15.23
N GLY A 203 -0.37 -12.76 -16.01
CA GLY A 203 0.75 -11.86 -15.79
C GLY A 203 2.12 -12.49 -16.03
N GLN A 204 2.17 -13.77 -16.41
CA GLN A 204 3.40 -14.48 -16.76
C GLN A 204 3.60 -14.46 -18.29
N LYS A 205 4.85 -14.63 -18.68
CA LYS A 205 5.23 -14.71 -20.10
C LYS A 205 5.82 -16.07 -20.43
N TRP A 206 5.51 -16.56 -21.63
CA TRP A 206 6.14 -17.74 -22.20
C TRP A 206 7.58 -17.41 -22.63
N ILE A 207 8.35 -18.44 -22.98
CA ILE A 207 9.76 -18.30 -23.38
C ILE A 207 10.00 -17.37 -24.58
N ASP A 208 8.98 -17.16 -25.42
CA ASP A 208 9.01 -16.26 -26.58
C ASP A 208 8.48 -14.85 -26.28
N GLY A 209 8.14 -14.56 -25.02
CA GLY A 209 7.66 -13.25 -24.54
C GLY A 209 6.16 -13.04 -24.67
N ARG A 210 5.40 -13.97 -25.26
CA ARG A 210 3.93 -13.87 -25.31
C ARG A 210 3.30 -14.03 -23.92
N PRO A 211 2.18 -13.34 -23.62
CA PRO A 211 1.47 -13.51 -22.36
C PRO A 211 0.86 -14.91 -22.26
N ILE A 212 0.89 -15.47 -21.05
CA ILE A 212 0.23 -16.75 -20.73
C ILE A 212 -1.16 -16.45 -20.22
N TYR A 213 -2.15 -17.07 -20.86
CA TYR A 213 -3.56 -17.01 -20.46
C TYR A 213 -3.97 -18.28 -19.72
N ARG A 214 -4.96 -18.13 -18.84
CA ARG A 214 -5.60 -19.25 -18.11
C ARG A 214 -7.10 -19.18 -18.26
N LYS A 215 -7.73 -20.35 -18.45
CA LYS A 215 -9.19 -20.49 -18.49
C LYS A 215 -9.62 -21.80 -17.85
N VAL A 216 -10.69 -21.77 -17.06
CA VAL A 216 -11.36 -22.95 -16.55
C VAL A 216 -12.50 -23.29 -17.50
N VAL A 217 -12.51 -24.51 -18.03
CA VAL A 217 -13.58 -25.04 -18.86
C VAL A 217 -14.36 -26.05 -18.03
N ARG A 218 -15.65 -25.84 -17.90
CA ARG A 218 -16.55 -26.75 -17.19
C ARG A 218 -17.68 -27.18 -18.11
N GLY A 219 -18.09 -28.42 -17.98
CA GLY A 219 -19.22 -28.93 -18.72
C GLY A 219 -19.48 -30.40 -18.43
N THR A 220 -20.42 -30.98 -19.16
CA THR A 220 -20.80 -32.37 -19.05
C THR A 220 -20.37 -33.11 -20.31
N VAL A 221 -19.73 -34.26 -20.13
CA VAL A 221 -19.38 -35.17 -21.20
C VAL A 221 -20.12 -36.51 -21.00
N ASN A 222 -20.47 -37.16 -22.10
CA ASN A 222 -21.16 -38.44 -22.03
C ASN A 222 -20.22 -39.59 -22.44
N MET A 223 -19.88 -40.43 -21.45
CA MET A 223 -18.97 -41.56 -21.61
C MET A 223 -19.76 -42.84 -21.75
N THR A 224 -19.98 -43.28 -22.97
CA THR A 224 -20.80 -44.48 -23.28
C THR A 224 -20.01 -45.78 -23.32
N GLY A 225 -18.70 -45.76 -23.09
CA GLY A 225 -17.81 -46.92 -23.13
C GLY A 225 -17.20 -47.17 -24.52
N GLY A 226 -16.26 -48.12 -24.57
CA GLY A 226 -15.65 -48.54 -25.84
C GLY A 226 -14.74 -47.51 -26.49
N TYR A 227 -13.95 -46.75 -25.71
CA TYR A 227 -13.08 -45.65 -26.18
C TYR A 227 -13.85 -44.52 -26.89
N ASN A 228 -15.01 -44.23 -26.39
CA ASN A 228 -15.82 -43.15 -26.92
C ASN A 228 -15.20 -41.77 -26.58
N THR A 229 -15.29 -40.88 -27.53
CA THR A 229 -14.79 -39.49 -27.39
C THR A 229 -15.95 -38.53 -27.33
N SER A 230 -15.99 -37.75 -26.26
CA SER A 230 -16.89 -36.58 -26.13
C SER A 230 -16.12 -35.29 -26.34
N LYS A 231 -16.74 -34.31 -26.99
CA LYS A 231 -16.18 -32.98 -27.20
C LYS A 231 -16.79 -31.98 -26.25
N LEU A 232 -15.94 -31.15 -25.67
CA LEU A 232 -16.32 -30.05 -24.80
C LEU A 232 -15.76 -28.72 -25.36
N PRO A 233 -16.61 -27.81 -25.79
CA PRO A 233 -16.18 -26.52 -26.29
C PRO A 233 -15.44 -25.70 -25.19
N HIS A 234 -14.24 -25.22 -25.47
CA HIS A 234 -13.51 -24.44 -24.52
C HIS A 234 -13.82 -22.93 -24.59
N GLY A 235 -14.46 -22.46 -25.66
CA GLY A 235 -14.90 -21.07 -25.81
C GLY A 235 -13.78 -20.03 -25.76
N ILE A 236 -12.54 -20.39 -26.11
CA ILE A 236 -11.42 -19.46 -26.22
C ILE A 236 -11.55 -18.76 -27.56
N GLN A 237 -11.49 -17.42 -27.54
CA GLN A 237 -11.58 -16.60 -28.75
C GLN A 237 -10.20 -16.13 -29.20
N GLY A 238 -10.08 -15.87 -30.51
CA GLY A 238 -8.88 -15.28 -31.09
C GLY A 238 -7.65 -16.17 -31.12
N LEU A 239 -7.84 -17.51 -31.06
CA LEU A 239 -6.75 -18.44 -31.30
C LEU A 239 -6.23 -18.29 -32.74
N THR A 240 -4.93 -18.13 -32.87
CA THR A 240 -4.23 -18.09 -34.15
C THR A 240 -3.56 -19.42 -34.42
N ASN A 241 -2.99 -19.63 -35.60
CA ASN A 241 -2.18 -20.81 -35.89
C ASN A 241 -0.85 -20.85 -35.10
N LYS A 242 -0.56 -19.83 -34.29
CA LYS A 242 0.62 -19.75 -33.41
C LYS A 242 0.28 -19.98 -31.93
N TRP A 243 -0.97 -20.34 -31.61
CA TRP A 243 -1.29 -20.68 -30.22
C TRP A 243 -0.57 -21.94 -29.78
N GLU A 244 -0.20 -21.99 -28.52
CA GLU A 244 0.42 -23.15 -27.89
C GLU A 244 -0.25 -23.45 -26.56
N LEU A 245 -0.63 -24.70 -26.38
CA LEU A 245 -1.05 -25.22 -25.09
C LEU A 245 0.20 -25.49 -24.25
N ILE A 246 0.31 -24.79 -23.12
CA ILE A 246 1.45 -24.95 -22.20
C ILE A 246 1.21 -26.13 -21.27
N ARG A 247 0.03 -26.15 -20.66
CA ARG A 247 -0.39 -27.25 -19.80
C ARG A 247 -1.90 -27.31 -19.65
N TYR A 248 -2.38 -28.47 -19.27
CA TYR A 248 -3.74 -28.66 -18.79
C TYR A 248 -3.73 -29.55 -17.56
N TYR A 249 -4.76 -29.39 -16.72
CA TYR A 249 -5.04 -30.26 -15.59
C TYR A 249 -6.52 -30.15 -15.24
N GLY A 250 -7.05 -31.15 -14.58
CA GLY A 250 -8.47 -31.12 -14.26
C GLY A 250 -8.95 -32.37 -13.55
N ASN A 251 -10.25 -32.44 -13.40
CA ASN A 251 -10.92 -33.58 -12.84
C ASN A 251 -12.22 -33.88 -13.60
N MET A 252 -12.67 -35.12 -13.50
CA MET A 252 -13.96 -35.60 -13.96
C MET A 252 -14.72 -36.21 -12.79
N GLN A 253 -15.96 -35.81 -12.61
CA GLN A 253 -16.85 -36.39 -11.62
C GLN A 253 -17.71 -37.44 -12.33
N LEU A 254 -17.56 -38.70 -11.93
CA LEU A 254 -18.31 -39.81 -12.46
C LEU A 254 -19.73 -39.82 -11.90
N SER A 255 -20.72 -39.84 -12.76
CA SER A 255 -22.12 -40.03 -12.37
C SER A 255 -22.58 -41.42 -12.82
N GLY A 256 -23.03 -42.26 -11.89
CA GLY A 256 -23.77 -43.45 -12.24
C GLY A 256 -23.17 -44.82 -11.93
N VAL A 257 -21.96 -44.93 -11.41
CA VAL A 257 -21.35 -46.25 -11.14
C VAL A 257 -21.37 -46.64 -9.66
N LEU A 258 -21.44 -45.71 -8.73
CA LEU A 258 -21.58 -46.02 -7.30
C LEU A 258 -22.63 -45.08 -6.71
N SER A 259 -23.78 -45.60 -6.40
CA SER A 259 -24.86 -44.90 -5.73
C SER A 259 -24.36 -44.21 -4.47
N ASN A 260 -24.56 -42.91 -4.35
CA ASN A 260 -24.41 -42.04 -3.18
C ASN A 260 -23.08 -41.36 -2.91
N ASN A 261 -22.02 -41.57 -3.66
CA ASN A 261 -20.80 -40.79 -3.48
C ASN A 261 -20.16 -40.42 -4.82
N PRO A 262 -20.25 -39.18 -5.29
CA PRO A 262 -19.64 -38.78 -6.55
C PRO A 262 -18.11 -38.88 -6.46
N ILE A 263 -17.55 -39.82 -7.22
CA ILE A 263 -16.07 -39.96 -7.29
C ILE A 263 -15.53 -38.90 -8.24
N LYS A 264 -14.60 -38.10 -7.76
CA LYS A 264 -13.82 -37.19 -8.59
C LYS A 264 -12.49 -37.83 -8.93
N GLN A 265 -12.20 -37.94 -10.21
CA GLN A 265 -10.94 -38.47 -10.72
C GLN A 265 -10.11 -37.35 -11.37
N ALA A 266 -8.81 -37.34 -11.11
CA ALA A 266 -7.91 -36.47 -11.86
C ALA A 266 -7.82 -36.89 -13.32
N LEU A 267 -7.62 -35.95 -14.22
CA LEU A 267 -7.38 -36.25 -15.64
C LEU A 267 -5.90 -36.02 -15.96
N PRO A 268 -5.21 -36.96 -16.62
CA PRO A 268 -5.68 -38.29 -17.03
C PRO A 268 -5.83 -39.29 -15.87
N TYR A 269 -6.76 -40.23 -16.00
CA TYR A 269 -6.95 -41.30 -15.05
C TYR A 269 -6.66 -42.65 -15.75
N ILE A 270 -5.88 -43.50 -15.10
CA ILE A 270 -5.50 -44.83 -15.59
C ILE A 270 -5.50 -45.77 -14.40
N GLU A 271 -6.43 -46.75 -14.44
CA GLU A 271 -6.50 -47.84 -13.47
C GLU A 271 -6.85 -49.14 -14.19
N GLY A 272 -5.88 -50.01 -14.41
CA GLY A 272 -6.06 -51.24 -15.17
C GLY A 272 -6.60 -50.97 -16.57
N THR A 273 -7.79 -51.53 -16.87
CA THR A 273 -8.48 -51.33 -18.15
C THR A 273 -9.36 -50.08 -18.17
N HIS A 274 -9.50 -49.38 -17.04
CA HIS A 274 -10.31 -48.18 -16.93
C HIS A 274 -9.44 -46.95 -17.14
N GLN A 275 -9.67 -46.23 -18.21
CA GLN A 275 -8.87 -45.04 -18.58
C GLN A 275 -9.79 -43.91 -19.00
N SER A 276 -9.44 -42.69 -18.60
CA SER A 276 -10.02 -41.48 -19.14
C SER A 276 -8.97 -40.40 -19.26
N GLY A 277 -9.06 -39.58 -20.28
CA GLY A 277 -8.09 -38.53 -20.51
C GLY A 277 -8.49 -37.59 -21.64
N ILE A 278 -7.75 -36.50 -21.71
CA ILE A 278 -7.84 -35.57 -22.84
C ILE A 278 -6.97 -36.11 -23.96
N THR A 279 -7.61 -36.39 -25.09
CA THR A 279 -6.95 -36.98 -26.28
C THR A 279 -6.47 -35.90 -27.26
N SER A 280 -7.18 -34.80 -27.33
CA SER A 280 -6.75 -33.62 -28.10
C SER A 280 -7.42 -32.37 -27.59
N ILE A 281 -6.79 -31.23 -27.87
CA ILE A 281 -7.36 -29.89 -27.71
C ILE A 281 -7.10 -29.19 -29.05
N ASP A 282 -8.17 -28.89 -29.76
CA ASP A 282 -8.09 -28.17 -31.04
C ASP A 282 -8.44 -26.69 -30.88
N SER A 283 -8.75 -25.99 -31.93
CA SER A 283 -9.07 -24.55 -31.90
C SER A 283 -10.46 -24.26 -31.29
N THR A 284 -11.30 -25.25 -31.06
CA THR A 284 -12.68 -25.08 -30.59
C THR A 284 -13.02 -25.95 -29.40
N ASP A 285 -12.48 -27.17 -29.35
CA ASP A 285 -12.94 -28.22 -28.46
C ASP A 285 -11.80 -28.90 -27.70
N ILE A 286 -12.16 -29.43 -26.53
CA ILE A 286 -11.39 -30.43 -25.78
C ILE A 286 -12.03 -31.79 -26.04
N ALA A 287 -11.29 -32.71 -26.62
CA ALA A 287 -11.73 -34.08 -26.82
C ALA A 287 -11.32 -34.92 -25.60
N ILE A 288 -12.32 -35.52 -24.95
CA ILE A 288 -12.14 -36.38 -23.78
C ILE A 288 -12.61 -37.80 -24.15
N SER A 289 -11.73 -38.77 -23.96
CA SER A 289 -12.03 -40.18 -24.24
C SER A 289 -11.96 -41.01 -22.97
N GLY A 290 -12.76 -42.05 -22.91
CA GLY A 290 -12.73 -43.02 -21.82
C GLY A 290 -13.03 -44.44 -22.33
N SER A 291 -12.39 -45.42 -21.71
CA SER A 291 -12.55 -46.84 -22.04
C SER A 291 -13.78 -47.46 -21.39
N TYR A 292 -14.41 -46.83 -20.45
CA TYR A 292 -15.53 -47.32 -19.67
C TYR A 292 -16.79 -46.46 -19.78
N ALA A 293 -17.95 -47.05 -19.60
CA ALA A 293 -19.24 -46.37 -19.66
C ALA A 293 -19.56 -45.66 -18.33
N TRP A 294 -19.00 -44.51 -18.10
CA TRP A 294 -19.26 -43.70 -16.90
C TRP A 294 -20.50 -42.80 -17.01
N GLY A 295 -21.20 -42.89 -18.13
CA GLY A 295 -22.40 -42.10 -18.36
C GLY A 295 -22.13 -40.60 -18.47
N SER A 296 -23.11 -39.81 -18.04
CA SER A 296 -23.00 -38.35 -17.99
C SER A 296 -22.07 -37.94 -16.87
N SER A 297 -20.96 -37.32 -17.17
CA SER A 297 -19.91 -36.98 -16.23
C SER A 297 -19.57 -35.49 -16.30
N GLU A 298 -19.53 -34.80 -15.14
CA GLU A 298 -19.11 -33.42 -15.08
C GLU A 298 -17.58 -33.33 -15.14
N VAL A 299 -17.06 -32.40 -15.92
CA VAL A 299 -15.61 -32.12 -16.02
C VAL A 299 -15.29 -30.69 -15.69
N SER A 300 -14.13 -30.50 -15.08
CA SER A 300 -13.52 -29.19 -14.85
C SER A 300 -12.07 -29.28 -15.28
N ILE A 301 -11.68 -28.49 -16.27
CA ILE A 301 -10.36 -28.52 -16.89
C ILE A 301 -9.81 -27.11 -16.88
N VAL A 302 -8.59 -26.95 -16.41
CA VAL A 302 -7.82 -25.72 -16.48
C VAL A 302 -6.89 -25.81 -17.68
N LEU A 303 -6.95 -24.83 -18.55
CA LEU A 303 -6.04 -24.66 -19.68
C LEU A 303 -5.14 -23.48 -19.43
N GLU A 304 -3.84 -23.63 -19.67
CA GLU A 304 -2.87 -22.53 -19.77
C GLU A 304 -2.24 -22.57 -21.16
N TYR A 305 -2.26 -21.44 -21.82
CA TYR A 305 -1.89 -21.34 -23.23
C TYR A 305 -1.40 -19.94 -23.59
N VAL A 306 -0.76 -19.81 -24.73
CA VAL A 306 -0.44 -18.54 -25.41
C VAL A 306 -1.18 -18.47 -26.75
N LYS A 307 -1.48 -17.27 -27.21
CA LYS A 307 -2.19 -17.03 -28.49
C LYS A 307 -1.63 -15.81 -29.22
#